data_95f2bcf79b99dd4c6a7da263933d5e07
#
_entry.id   95f2bcf79b99dd4c6a7da263933d5e07
#
_cell.length_a   1.000
_cell.length_b   1.000
_cell.length_c   1.000
_cell.angle_alpha   90.00
_cell.angle_beta   90.00
_cell.angle_gamma   90.00
#
_symmetry.space_group_name_H-M   'P 1'
#
loop_
_entity.id
_entity.type
_entity.pdbx_description
1 polymer ?
#
loop_
_entity_poly.entity_id
_entity_poly.type
_entity_poly.pdbx_seq_one_letter_code
_entity_poly.pdbx_strand_id
1 'polypeptide(L)'
;MARIKGGMNAKKKHNRVLKLAKGYRGARSKQYRIAKQSVMRALTSAYAGRKQRKRQYRQLWIARINAGARLNGLSYSKFMYGLKLAGVELNRKVLADMAVNDAEGFASLVELAKTKLA
;
A
#
# COMPACT_ATOMS: atom_id res chain seq x y z
N MET A 1 -55.80 6.71 20.49
CA MET A 1 -54.79 7.34 19.62
C MET A 1 -53.72 6.36 19.21
N ALA A 2 -53.44 6.25 17.94
CA ALA A 2 -52.33 5.42 17.46
C ALA A 2 -51.00 6.06 17.88
N ARG A 3 -50.11 5.27 18.51
CA ARG A 3 -48.78 5.70 18.95
C ARG A 3 -47.73 5.15 18.04
N ILE A 4 -47.00 6.03 17.36
CA ILE A 4 -45.85 5.66 16.53
C ILE A 4 -44.57 5.80 17.35
N LYS A 5 -43.87 4.68 17.56
CA LYS A 5 -42.56 4.65 18.24
C LYS A 5 -41.44 4.40 17.23
N GLY A 6 -40.64 5.40 16.97
CA GLY A 6 -39.40 5.23 16.19
C GLY A 6 -39.58 4.85 14.74
N GLY A 7 -40.72 5.18 14.08
CA GLY A 7 -41.00 4.74 12.71
C GLY A 7 -39.98 5.11 11.65
N MET A 8 -39.28 6.25 11.80
CA MET A 8 -38.24 6.69 10.88
C MET A 8 -36.81 6.27 11.28
N ASN A 9 -36.61 5.80 12.50
CA ASN A 9 -35.25 5.50 13.00
C ASN A 9 -34.59 4.34 12.30
N ALA A 10 -35.33 3.25 12.13
CA ALA A 10 -34.83 2.08 11.41
C ALA A 10 -34.50 2.44 9.95
N LYS A 11 -35.38 3.14 9.26
CA LYS A 11 -35.16 3.57 7.88
C LYS A 11 -33.93 4.47 7.73
N LYS A 12 -33.73 5.43 8.64
CA LYS A 12 -32.54 6.29 8.65
C LYS A 12 -31.26 5.48 8.83
N LYS A 13 -31.24 4.54 9.77
CA LYS A 13 -30.08 3.64 9.99
C LYS A 13 -29.81 2.77 8.77
N HIS A 14 -30.83 2.19 8.16
CA HIS A 14 -30.71 1.38 6.95
C HIS A 14 -30.15 2.19 5.77
N ASN A 15 -30.66 3.41 5.57
CA ASN A 15 -30.22 4.29 4.50
C ASN A 15 -28.74 4.69 4.63
N ARG A 16 -28.21 4.85 5.83
CA ARG A 16 -26.78 5.11 6.03
C ARG A 16 -25.91 3.98 5.47
N VAL A 17 -26.28 2.74 5.78
CA VAL A 17 -25.56 1.55 5.29
C VAL A 17 -25.71 1.41 3.79
N LEU A 18 -26.91 1.59 3.25
CA LEU A 18 -27.17 1.52 1.81
C LEU A 18 -26.44 2.60 1.01
N LYS A 19 -26.23 3.77 1.57
CA LYS A 19 -25.38 4.81 0.97
C LYS A 19 -23.94 4.35 0.81
N LEU A 20 -23.39 3.70 1.82
CA LEU A 20 -22.03 3.13 1.76
C LEU A 20 -21.91 1.94 0.80
N ALA A 21 -23.02 1.25 0.55
CA ALA A 21 -23.08 0.10 -0.35
C ALA A 21 -23.39 0.49 -1.81
N LYS A 22 -23.48 1.76 -2.14
CA LYS A 22 -23.68 2.20 -3.53
C LYS A 22 -22.58 1.68 -4.45
N GLY A 23 -23.00 1.18 -5.61
CA GLY A 23 -22.08 0.58 -6.59
C GLY A 23 -21.77 -0.90 -6.38
N TYR A 24 -22.27 -1.52 -5.31
CA TYR A 24 -22.12 -2.96 -5.11
C TYR A 24 -23.07 -3.72 -6.03
N ARG A 25 -22.69 -4.95 -6.39
CA ARG A 25 -23.45 -5.76 -7.33
C ARG A 25 -24.64 -6.45 -6.66
N GLY A 26 -25.76 -6.50 -7.38
CA GLY A 26 -26.96 -7.25 -7.00
C GLY A 26 -27.57 -6.78 -5.68
N ALA A 27 -27.98 -7.73 -4.88
CA ALA A 27 -28.63 -7.49 -3.59
C ALA A 27 -27.74 -6.76 -2.55
N ARG A 28 -26.42 -6.80 -2.72
CA ARG A 28 -25.47 -6.12 -1.83
C ARG A 28 -25.63 -4.60 -1.82
N SER A 29 -26.16 -4.00 -2.88
CA SER A 29 -26.45 -2.57 -2.95
C SER A 29 -27.87 -2.21 -2.54
N LYS A 30 -28.78 -3.18 -2.45
CA LYS A 30 -30.24 -2.92 -2.31
C LYS A 30 -30.85 -3.52 -1.05
N GLN A 31 -30.49 -4.74 -0.67
CA GLN A 31 -31.00 -5.41 0.52
C GLN A 31 -30.13 -5.08 1.75
N TYR A 32 -30.75 -4.48 2.76
CA TYR A 32 -30.03 -4.02 3.95
C TYR A 32 -29.22 -5.11 4.64
N ARG A 33 -29.77 -6.30 4.85
CA ARG A 33 -29.08 -7.40 5.53
C ARG A 33 -27.75 -7.77 4.85
N ILE A 34 -27.80 -7.93 3.53
CA ILE A 34 -26.64 -8.30 2.72
C ILE A 34 -25.69 -7.09 2.56
N ALA A 35 -26.24 -5.90 2.34
CA ALA A 35 -25.48 -4.66 2.28
C ALA A 35 -24.70 -4.38 3.56
N LYS A 36 -25.30 -4.58 4.72
CA LYS A 36 -24.65 -4.40 6.03
C LYS A 36 -23.42 -5.32 6.17
N GLN A 37 -23.57 -6.60 5.84
CA GLN A 37 -22.45 -7.55 5.90
C GLN A 37 -21.32 -7.14 4.95
N SER A 38 -21.66 -6.75 3.73
CA SER A 38 -20.69 -6.32 2.72
C SER A 38 -19.96 -5.04 3.15
N VAL A 39 -20.66 -4.07 3.70
CA VAL A 39 -20.07 -2.82 4.21
C VAL A 39 -19.16 -3.08 5.40
N MET A 40 -19.57 -3.91 6.36
CA MET A 40 -18.71 -4.26 7.49
C MET A 40 -17.41 -4.92 7.01
N ARG A 41 -17.49 -5.83 6.05
CA ARG A 41 -16.32 -6.47 5.46
C ARG A 41 -15.43 -5.48 4.70
N ALA A 42 -16.03 -4.55 3.96
CA ALA A 42 -15.32 -3.51 3.25
C ALA A 42 -14.53 -2.60 4.21
N LEU A 43 -15.14 -2.19 5.31
CA LEU A 43 -14.48 -1.32 6.31
C LEU A 43 -13.35 -2.03 7.04
N THR A 44 -13.52 -3.30 7.43
CA THR A 44 -12.45 -4.09 8.07
C THR A 44 -11.30 -4.34 7.11
N SER A 45 -11.58 -4.65 5.86
CA SER A 45 -10.57 -4.84 4.82
C SER A 45 -9.83 -3.55 4.50
N ALA A 46 -10.53 -2.41 4.47
CA ALA A 46 -9.91 -1.10 4.29
C ALA A 46 -8.95 -0.74 5.43
N TYR A 47 -9.33 -1.04 6.68
CA TYR A 47 -8.46 -0.84 7.83
C TYR A 47 -7.19 -1.70 7.72
N ALA A 48 -7.34 -2.98 7.46
CA ALA A 48 -6.22 -3.89 7.27
C ALA A 48 -5.32 -3.45 6.09
N GLY A 49 -5.93 -3.06 4.97
CA GLY A 49 -5.22 -2.58 3.78
C GLY A 49 -4.40 -1.31 4.05
N ARG A 50 -4.93 -0.35 4.80
CA ARG A 50 -4.18 0.83 5.21
C ARG A 50 -2.96 0.48 6.07
N LYS A 51 -3.08 -0.51 6.96
CA LYS A 51 -1.94 -1.01 7.77
C LYS A 51 -0.90 -1.75 6.91
N GLN A 52 -1.35 -2.50 5.92
CA GLN A 52 -0.46 -3.24 5.02
C GLN A 52 0.23 -2.36 3.98
N ARG A 53 -0.28 -1.17 3.70
CA ARG A 53 0.25 -0.26 2.67
C ARG A 53 1.75 0.00 2.82
N LYS A 54 2.24 0.21 4.03
CA LYS A 54 3.67 0.37 4.30
C LYS A 54 4.49 -0.82 3.81
N ARG A 55 4.04 -2.04 4.12
CA ARG A 55 4.73 -3.28 3.74
C ARG A 55 4.74 -3.47 2.23
N GLN A 56 3.61 -3.18 1.57
CA GLN A 56 3.48 -3.29 0.12
C GLN A 56 4.39 -2.31 -0.62
N TYR A 57 4.42 -1.05 -0.21
CA TYR A 57 5.34 -0.08 -0.79
C TYR A 57 6.80 -0.43 -0.56
N ARG A 58 7.14 -0.90 0.64
CA ARG A 58 8.51 -1.35 0.91
C ARG A 58 8.93 -2.53 0.03
N GLN A 59 8.05 -3.50 -0.19
CA GLN A 59 8.31 -4.60 -1.12
C GLN A 59 8.53 -4.10 -2.54
N LEU A 60 7.72 -3.15 -3.00
CA LEU A 60 7.87 -2.53 -4.32
C LEU A 60 9.22 -1.80 -4.46
N TRP A 61 9.61 -1.02 -3.46
CA TRP A 61 10.90 -0.34 -3.48
C TRP A 61 12.07 -1.32 -3.51
N ILE A 62 12.02 -2.36 -2.70
CA ILE A 62 13.05 -3.41 -2.69
C ILE A 62 13.15 -4.09 -4.05
N ALA A 63 12.02 -4.40 -4.69
CA ALA A 63 12.01 -4.99 -6.02
C ALA A 63 12.67 -4.07 -7.08
N ARG A 64 12.36 -2.79 -7.06
CA ARG A 64 12.95 -1.79 -7.96
C ARG A 64 14.45 -1.62 -7.74
N ILE A 65 14.88 -1.48 -6.49
CA ILE A 65 16.30 -1.38 -6.12
C ILE A 65 17.05 -2.65 -6.55
N ASN A 66 16.49 -3.81 -6.30
CA ASN A 66 17.10 -5.07 -6.68
C ASN A 66 17.27 -5.21 -8.20
N ALA A 67 16.26 -4.82 -8.97
CA ALA A 67 16.35 -4.79 -10.44
C ALA A 67 17.46 -3.84 -10.91
N GLY A 68 17.50 -2.61 -10.42
CA GLY A 68 18.54 -1.63 -10.75
C GLY A 68 19.94 -2.09 -10.33
N ALA A 69 20.09 -2.68 -9.15
CA ALA A 69 21.36 -3.21 -8.66
C ALA A 69 21.86 -4.38 -9.53
N ARG A 70 20.96 -5.28 -9.92
CA ARG A 70 21.30 -6.42 -10.79
C ARG A 70 21.72 -6.00 -12.19
N LEU A 71 21.11 -4.99 -12.76
CA LEU A 71 21.53 -4.39 -14.03
C LEU A 71 22.98 -3.87 -13.97
N ASN A 72 23.42 -3.43 -12.80
CA ASN A 72 24.78 -2.96 -12.53
C ASN A 72 25.70 -4.03 -11.91
N GLY A 73 25.26 -5.28 -11.86
CA GLY A 73 26.08 -6.42 -11.45
C GLY A 73 26.14 -6.70 -9.94
N LEU A 74 25.28 -6.09 -9.12
CA LEU A 74 25.17 -6.35 -7.69
C LEU A 74 23.83 -6.97 -7.31
N SER A 75 23.82 -7.79 -6.24
CA SER A 75 22.57 -8.19 -5.60
C SER A 75 22.10 -7.10 -4.62
N TYR A 76 20.80 -7.08 -4.32
CA TYR A 76 20.22 -6.14 -3.36
C TYR A 76 20.95 -6.12 -2.01
N SER A 77 21.26 -7.29 -1.46
CA SER A 77 21.90 -7.40 -0.15
C SER A 77 23.32 -6.81 -0.16
N LYS A 78 24.12 -7.11 -1.19
CA LYS A 78 25.45 -6.55 -1.37
C LYS A 78 25.40 -5.05 -1.58
N PHE A 79 24.48 -4.56 -2.39
CA PHE A 79 24.29 -3.13 -2.63
C PHE A 79 23.95 -2.38 -1.34
N MET A 80 22.97 -2.85 -0.58
CA MET A 80 22.58 -2.21 0.69
C MET A 80 23.70 -2.27 1.73
N TYR A 81 24.46 -3.35 1.78
CA TYR A 81 25.59 -3.46 2.67
C TYR A 81 26.73 -2.52 2.26
N GLY A 82 27.04 -2.42 0.98
CA GLY A 82 28.02 -1.48 0.45
C GLY A 82 27.68 -0.03 0.75
N LEU A 83 26.40 0.37 0.60
CA LEU A 83 25.94 1.71 0.97
C LEU A 83 26.08 1.97 2.46
N LYS A 84 25.80 0.97 3.31
CA LYS A 84 25.99 1.08 4.75
C LYS A 84 27.47 1.30 5.10
N LEU A 85 28.39 0.59 4.47
CA LEU A 85 29.84 0.77 4.66
C LEU A 85 30.31 2.16 4.16
N ALA A 86 29.67 2.67 3.12
CA ALA A 86 29.94 3.99 2.58
C ALA A 86 29.35 5.16 3.42
N GLY A 87 28.56 4.84 4.46
CA GLY A 87 27.89 5.84 5.29
C GLY A 87 26.74 6.56 4.60
N VAL A 88 26.17 5.98 3.54
CA VAL A 88 25.05 6.57 2.81
C VAL A 88 23.72 6.22 3.49
N GLU A 89 23.03 7.22 4.00
CA GLU A 89 21.77 7.09 4.73
C GLU A 89 20.51 7.39 3.89
N LEU A 90 20.51 7.00 2.62
CA LEU A 90 19.34 7.14 1.76
C LEU A 90 18.30 6.08 2.07
N ASN A 91 17.04 6.49 2.17
CA ASN A 91 15.95 5.55 2.38
C ASN A 91 15.57 4.81 1.09
N ARG A 92 14.90 3.67 1.26
CA ARG A 92 14.53 2.80 0.13
C ARG A 92 13.59 3.46 -0.89
N LYS A 93 12.78 4.41 -0.46
CA LYS A 93 11.88 5.16 -1.34
C LYS A 93 12.69 5.99 -2.34
N VAL A 94 13.67 6.74 -1.86
CA VAL A 94 14.56 7.56 -2.69
C VAL A 94 15.40 6.67 -3.60
N LEU A 95 16.00 5.61 -3.09
CA LEU A 95 16.78 4.67 -3.90
C LEU A 95 15.95 4.01 -5.01
N ALA A 96 14.70 3.67 -4.72
CA ALA A 96 13.80 3.09 -5.70
C ALA A 96 13.37 4.10 -6.77
N ASP A 97 13.22 5.35 -6.40
CA ASP A 97 12.93 6.46 -7.33
C ASP A 97 14.11 6.71 -8.26
N MET A 98 15.32 6.79 -7.70
CA MET A 98 16.56 6.92 -8.50
C MET A 98 16.74 5.75 -9.47
N ALA A 99 16.47 4.52 -9.03
CA ALA A 99 16.60 3.34 -9.89
C ALA A 99 15.69 3.38 -11.14
N VAL A 100 14.59 4.13 -11.10
CA VAL A 100 13.64 4.27 -12.21
C VAL A 100 13.88 5.56 -13.00
N ASN A 101 14.05 6.68 -12.32
CA ASN A 101 14.04 8.01 -12.92
C ASN A 101 15.45 8.61 -13.13
N ASP A 102 16.44 8.13 -12.38
CA ASP A 102 17.82 8.61 -12.42
C ASP A 102 18.80 7.42 -12.42
N ALA A 103 18.90 6.76 -13.56
CA ALA A 103 19.75 5.59 -13.72
C ALA A 103 21.25 5.90 -13.55
N GLU A 104 21.71 7.09 -13.95
CA GLU A 104 23.10 7.51 -13.83
C GLU A 104 23.49 7.74 -12.37
N GLY A 105 22.66 8.47 -11.63
CA GLY A 105 22.85 8.67 -10.19
C GLY A 105 22.82 7.35 -9.42
N PHE A 106 21.93 6.44 -9.80
CA PHE A 106 21.87 5.11 -9.19
C PHE A 106 23.12 4.26 -9.51
N ALA A 107 23.61 4.31 -10.74
CA ALA A 107 24.85 3.63 -11.14
C ALA A 107 26.06 4.13 -10.34
N SER A 108 26.15 5.44 -10.10
CA SER A 108 27.20 6.04 -9.26
C SER A 108 27.16 5.50 -7.82
N LEU A 109 25.97 5.29 -7.26
CA LEU A 109 25.82 4.68 -5.93
C LEU A 109 26.24 3.19 -5.95
N VAL A 110 25.97 2.48 -7.03
CA VAL A 110 26.41 1.09 -7.17
C VAL A 110 27.93 0.98 -7.24
N GLU A 111 28.58 1.86 -7.98
CA GLU A 111 30.05 1.90 -8.05
C GLU A 111 30.68 2.26 -6.69
N LEU A 112 30.10 3.21 -5.97
CA LEU A 112 30.49 3.53 -4.60
C LEU A 112 30.36 2.30 -3.68
N ALA A 113 29.26 1.55 -3.81
CA ALA A 113 29.04 0.34 -3.03
C ALA A 113 30.06 -0.75 -3.38
N LYS A 114 30.41 -0.93 -4.67
CA LYS A 114 31.42 -1.88 -5.13
C LYS A 114 32.80 -1.55 -4.55
N THR A 115 33.22 -0.31 -4.58
CA THR A 115 34.52 0.11 -4.01
C THR A 115 34.63 -0.15 -2.52
N LYS A 116 33.53 -0.07 -1.78
CA LYS A 116 33.50 -0.36 -0.33
C LYS A 116 33.40 -1.85 -0.01
N LEU A 117 32.96 -2.66 -0.96
CA LEU A 117 32.88 -4.12 -0.82
C LEU A 117 34.19 -4.84 -1.21
N ALA A 118 34.98 -4.18 -1.99
CA ALA A 118 36.34 -4.64 -2.33
C ALA A 118 37.30 -4.39 -1.14
#